data_4047af57d784bd4cff37d50341e3cb84
#
_entry.id   4047af57d784bd4cff37d50341e3cb84
#
_cell.length_a   1.000
_cell.length_b   1.000
_cell.length_c   1.000
_cell.angle_alpha   90.00
_cell.angle_beta   90.00
_cell.angle_gamma   90.00
#
_symmetry.space_group_name_H-M   'P 1'
#
loop_
_entity.id
_entity.type
_entity.pdbx_description
1 polymer ?
#
loop_
_entity_poly.entity_id
_entity_poly.type
_entity_poly.pdbx_seq_one_letter_code
_entity_poly.pdbx_strand_id
1 'polypeptide(L)'
;MWGGNKSIGRVSTAIYIALEAGHPNACFLGDVYHTYKGGSDFDALKMLGPQALQVFHWNDYPSNPPREKIGDGDRVYPGDGVAPISDIVKGFLQVGATPVLSLELFNKKYWAMPPLEAARIGIEKMKASVALAL
;
A
#
# COMPACT_ATOMS: atom_id res chain seq x y z
N MET A 1 8.32 -3.46 -3.50
CA MET A 1 8.93 -2.33 -4.26
C MET A 1 9.12 -1.13 -3.35
N TRP A 2 9.97 -0.20 -3.71
CA TRP A 2 10.22 0.99 -2.91
C TRP A 2 10.15 2.24 -3.79
N GLY A 3 9.11 3.06 -3.63
CA GLY A 3 8.80 4.19 -4.51
C GLY A 3 9.86 5.29 -4.60
N GLY A 4 10.76 5.38 -3.62
CA GLY A 4 11.94 6.25 -3.67
C GLY A 4 13.13 5.72 -4.48
N ASN A 5 13.08 4.45 -4.90
CA ASN A 5 14.18 3.79 -5.61
C ASN A 5 14.06 4.05 -7.13
N LYS A 6 15.18 4.43 -7.77
CA LYS A 6 15.22 4.68 -9.22
C LYS A 6 15.14 3.40 -10.06
N SER A 7 15.56 2.25 -9.52
CA SER A 7 15.58 0.98 -10.23
C SER A 7 14.29 0.20 -10.08
N ILE A 8 13.78 0.04 -8.85
CA ILE A 8 12.58 -0.80 -8.55
C ILE A 8 11.52 0.06 -7.84
N GLY A 9 11.29 1.27 -8.32
CA GLY A 9 10.31 2.19 -7.75
C GLY A 9 8.88 2.01 -8.25
N ARG A 10 8.69 1.32 -9.37
CA ARG A 10 7.36 1.16 -10.00
C ARG A 10 6.79 -0.24 -9.82
N VAL A 11 5.46 -0.33 -9.76
CA VAL A 11 4.71 -1.60 -9.74
C VAL A 11 5.14 -2.49 -10.91
N SER A 12 5.16 -1.95 -12.13
CA SER A 12 5.51 -2.71 -13.34
C SER A 12 6.90 -3.34 -13.26
N THR A 13 7.90 -2.62 -12.74
CA THR A 13 9.26 -3.15 -12.60
C THR A 13 9.32 -4.29 -11.58
N ALA A 14 8.64 -4.14 -10.44
CA ALA A 14 8.60 -5.19 -9.42
C ALA A 14 7.88 -6.45 -9.92
N ILE A 15 6.78 -6.29 -10.64
CA ILE A 15 6.05 -7.41 -11.25
C ILE A 15 6.88 -8.08 -12.34
N TYR A 16 7.56 -7.30 -13.18
CA TYR A 16 8.48 -7.86 -14.19
C TYR A 16 9.52 -8.79 -13.54
N ILE A 17 10.16 -8.35 -12.46
CA ILE A 17 11.15 -9.17 -11.75
C ILE A 17 10.51 -10.44 -11.17
N ALA A 18 9.31 -10.35 -10.60
CA ALA A 18 8.60 -11.51 -10.06
C ALA A 18 8.25 -12.53 -11.17
N LEU A 19 7.85 -12.05 -12.34
CA LEU A 19 7.56 -12.90 -13.51
C LEU A 19 8.85 -13.58 -14.04
N GLU A 20 9.94 -12.82 -14.21
CA GLU A 20 11.21 -13.36 -14.69
C GLU A 20 11.85 -14.37 -13.71
N ALA A 21 11.56 -14.27 -12.42
CA ALA A 21 11.98 -15.25 -11.43
C ALA A 21 11.39 -16.65 -11.69
N GLY A 22 10.24 -16.74 -12.36
CA GLY A 22 9.61 -18.00 -12.79
C GLY A 22 9.27 -18.96 -11.65
N HIS A 23 9.25 -18.48 -10.41
CA HIS A 23 9.04 -19.33 -9.24
C HIS A 23 7.55 -19.35 -8.84
N PRO A 24 6.95 -20.51 -8.51
CA PRO A 24 5.52 -20.59 -8.18
C PRO A 24 5.11 -19.76 -6.95
N ASN A 25 6.05 -19.44 -6.07
CA ASN A 25 5.81 -18.59 -4.89
C ASN A 25 6.21 -17.12 -5.13
N ALA A 26 6.57 -16.73 -6.35
CA ALA A 26 6.86 -15.34 -6.65
C ALA A 26 5.57 -14.52 -6.54
N CYS A 27 5.62 -13.45 -5.76
CA CYS A 27 4.51 -12.53 -5.54
C CYS A 27 5.00 -11.09 -5.41
N PHE A 28 4.05 -10.17 -5.38
CA PHE A 28 4.32 -8.75 -5.27
C PHE A 28 3.90 -8.25 -3.89
N LEU A 29 4.86 -7.73 -3.14
CA LEU A 29 4.56 -6.93 -1.94
C LEU A 29 4.27 -5.50 -2.38
N GLY A 30 2.98 -5.17 -2.48
CA GLY A 30 2.51 -3.83 -2.79
C GLY A 30 2.42 -2.96 -1.53
N ASP A 31 2.32 -1.65 -1.75
CA ASP A 31 2.24 -0.65 -0.70
C ASP A 31 1.56 0.60 -1.26
N VAL A 32 0.60 1.17 -0.52
CA VAL A 32 -0.15 2.34 -0.97
C VAL A 32 0.77 3.53 -1.20
N TYR A 33 1.57 3.89 -0.20
CA TYR A 33 2.49 5.02 -0.30
C TYR A 33 3.55 4.81 -1.39
N HIS A 34 4.17 3.63 -1.44
CA HIS A 34 5.21 3.38 -2.43
C HIS A 34 4.68 3.31 -3.87
N THR A 35 3.44 2.86 -4.08
CA THR A 35 2.77 2.94 -5.39
C THR A 35 2.64 4.39 -5.84
N TYR A 36 2.14 5.26 -4.96
CA TYR A 36 2.05 6.70 -5.22
C TYR A 36 3.43 7.34 -5.40
N LYS A 37 4.35 7.14 -4.45
CA LYS A 37 5.69 7.74 -4.47
C LYS A 37 6.48 7.36 -5.72
N GLY A 38 6.36 6.11 -6.16
CA GLY A 38 7.01 5.60 -7.38
C GLY A 38 6.37 6.08 -8.68
N GLY A 39 5.23 6.75 -8.62
CA GLY A 39 4.51 7.24 -9.79
C GLY A 39 3.81 6.15 -10.59
N SER A 40 3.45 5.05 -9.94
CA SER A 40 2.56 4.04 -10.53
C SER A 40 1.11 4.44 -10.35
N ASP A 41 0.28 4.03 -11.30
CA ASP A 41 -1.17 4.13 -11.18
C ASP A 41 -1.70 2.93 -10.37
N PHE A 42 -2.67 3.16 -9.49
CA PHE A 42 -3.34 2.09 -8.74
C PHE A 42 -4.15 1.16 -9.63
N ASP A 43 -4.60 1.62 -10.79
CA ASP A 43 -5.28 0.77 -11.77
C ASP A 43 -4.39 -0.37 -12.29
N ALA A 44 -3.06 -0.23 -12.20
CA ALA A 44 -2.14 -1.32 -12.51
C ALA A 44 -2.36 -2.57 -11.63
N LEU A 45 -2.86 -2.39 -10.40
CA LEU A 45 -3.17 -3.50 -9.48
C LEU A 45 -4.32 -4.36 -9.99
N LYS A 46 -5.24 -3.81 -10.78
CA LYS A 46 -6.37 -4.53 -11.38
C LYS A 46 -5.95 -5.54 -12.45
N MET A 47 -4.70 -5.51 -12.87
CA MET A 47 -4.13 -6.52 -13.79
C MET A 47 -3.49 -7.71 -13.04
N LEU A 48 -3.42 -7.67 -11.72
CA LEU A 48 -2.75 -8.67 -10.90
C LEU A 48 -3.78 -9.59 -10.24
N GLY A 49 -3.65 -10.88 -10.51
CA GLY A 49 -4.50 -11.89 -9.86
C GLY A 49 -4.12 -12.20 -8.41
N PRO A 50 -4.88 -13.09 -7.72
CA PRO A 50 -4.66 -13.46 -6.32
C PRO A 50 -3.24 -14.00 -6.05
N GLN A 51 -2.64 -14.69 -7.01
CA GLN A 51 -1.28 -15.21 -6.88
C GLN A 51 -0.24 -14.11 -6.67
N ALA A 52 -0.41 -12.97 -7.33
CA ALA A 52 0.52 -11.85 -7.21
C ALA A 52 0.23 -10.98 -5.97
N LEU A 53 -1.02 -10.90 -5.54
CA LEU A 53 -1.51 -10.00 -4.48
C LEU A 53 -1.80 -10.79 -3.19
N GLN A 54 -0.77 -11.23 -2.48
CA GLN A 54 -0.91 -12.01 -1.26
C GLN A 54 -0.80 -11.16 0.02
N VAL A 55 0.07 -10.16 0.00
CA VAL A 55 0.26 -9.20 1.10
C VAL A 55 0.34 -7.80 0.52
N PHE A 56 -0.27 -6.84 1.20
CA PHE A 56 -0.24 -5.44 0.79
C PHE A 56 -0.04 -4.55 2.02
N HIS A 57 0.95 -3.66 1.98
CA HIS A 57 1.15 -2.67 3.03
C HIS A 57 0.05 -1.60 2.94
N TRP A 58 -0.74 -1.54 3.99
CA TRP A 58 -1.95 -0.73 4.07
C TRP A 58 -1.72 0.52 4.90
N ASN A 59 -1.43 1.60 4.22
CA ASN A 59 -1.18 2.93 4.78
C ASN A 59 -1.89 3.97 3.90
N ASP A 60 -1.67 5.24 4.18
CA ASP A 60 -2.17 6.35 3.39
C ASP A 60 -1.10 7.45 3.35
N TYR A 61 -1.32 8.48 2.57
CA TYR A 61 -0.42 9.63 2.44
C TYR A 61 -1.21 10.94 2.38
N PRO A 62 -0.69 12.03 2.99
CA PRO A 62 -1.34 13.33 2.93
C PRO A 62 -1.18 13.99 1.54
N SER A 63 -2.03 14.97 1.25
CA SER A 63 -1.93 15.78 0.02
C SER A 63 -0.70 16.70 0.00
N ASN A 64 -0.13 17.00 1.16
CA ASN A 64 1.06 17.81 1.34
C ASN A 64 1.98 17.14 2.37
N PRO A 65 3.28 16.93 2.07
CA PRO A 65 4.04 17.44 0.91
C PRO A 65 3.65 16.78 -0.42
N PRO A 66 3.97 17.41 -1.58
CA PRO A 66 3.71 16.81 -2.89
C PRO A 66 4.61 15.57 -3.10
N ARG A 67 4.22 14.71 -4.07
CA ARG A 67 4.85 13.40 -4.33
C ARG A 67 6.37 13.43 -4.40
N GLU A 68 6.95 14.47 -4.96
CA GLU A 68 8.41 14.58 -5.12
C GLU A 68 9.12 14.76 -3.78
N LYS A 69 8.47 15.40 -2.82
CA LYS A 69 9.03 15.77 -1.50
C LYS A 69 8.60 14.85 -0.37
N ILE A 70 7.45 14.18 -0.49
CA ILE A 70 6.91 13.30 0.54
C ILE A 70 7.89 12.19 0.89
N GLY A 71 8.05 11.88 2.17
CA GLY A 71 8.91 10.82 2.70
C GLY A 71 8.14 9.77 3.49
N ASP A 72 8.82 8.68 3.87
CA ASP A 72 8.21 7.58 4.64
C ASP A 72 7.59 8.06 5.96
N GLY A 73 8.20 9.07 6.60
CA GLY A 73 7.70 9.66 7.85
C GLY A 73 6.41 10.46 7.73
N ASP A 74 5.96 10.75 6.51
CA ASP A 74 4.71 11.48 6.25
C ASP A 74 3.51 10.55 6.13
N ARG A 75 3.71 9.22 6.06
CA ARG A 75 2.61 8.26 5.99
C ARG A 75 1.66 8.42 7.15
N VAL A 76 0.38 8.23 6.87
CA VAL A 76 -0.70 8.31 7.88
C VAL A 76 -1.51 7.01 7.90
N TYR A 77 -2.38 6.86 8.89
CA TYR A 77 -3.30 5.72 8.95
C TYR A 77 -4.20 5.68 7.71
N PRO A 78 -4.60 4.46 7.26
CA PRO A 78 -5.53 4.32 6.14
C PRO A 78 -6.82 5.11 6.36
N GLY A 79 -7.17 5.94 5.38
CA GLY A 79 -8.33 6.82 5.41
C GLY A 79 -8.09 8.19 6.06
N ASP A 80 -6.89 8.47 6.59
CA ASP A 80 -6.52 9.80 7.10
C ASP A 80 -5.78 10.65 6.05
N GLY A 81 -5.58 10.12 4.85
CA GLY A 81 -4.91 10.79 3.75
C GLY A 81 -5.80 11.01 2.54
N VAL A 82 -5.17 10.97 1.36
CA VAL A 82 -5.83 11.21 0.07
C VAL A 82 -5.68 10.05 -0.92
N ALA A 83 -5.17 8.91 -0.47
CA ALA A 83 -5.09 7.73 -1.32
C ALA A 83 -6.48 7.24 -1.74
N PRO A 84 -6.66 6.70 -2.94
CA PRO A 84 -7.94 6.16 -3.39
C PRO A 84 -8.22 4.79 -2.78
N ILE A 85 -8.26 4.73 -1.44
CA ILE A 85 -8.35 3.52 -0.62
C ILE A 85 -9.52 2.63 -1.05
N SER A 86 -10.70 3.22 -1.23
CA SER A 86 -11.91 2.49 -1.66
C SER A 86 -11.73 1.85 -3.04
N ASP A 87 -11.12 2.56 -3.98
CA ASP A 87 -10.91 2.04 -5.35
C ASP A 87 -9.86 0.94 -5.39
N ILE A 88 -8.85 1.01 -4.51
CA ILE A 88 -7.85 -0.05 -4.35
C ILE A 88 -8.52 -1.34 -3.85
N VAL A 89 -9.37 -1.26 -2.81
CA VAL A 89 -10.09 -2.43 -2.30
C VAL A 89 -11.03 -3.00 -3.35
N LYS A 90 -11.80 -2.16 -4.05
CA LYS A 90 -12.65 -2.60 -5.16
C LYS A 90 -11.85 -3.27 -6.26
N GLY A 91 -10.66 -2.74 -6.56
CA GLY A 91 -9.73 -3.34 -7.52
C GLY A 91 -9.29 -4.75 -7.11
N PHE A 92 -8.97 -4.98 -5.84
CA PHE A 92 -8.65 -6.31 -5.32
C PHE A 92 -9.82 -7.27 -5.49
N LEU A 93 -11.03 -6.86 -5.09
CA LEU A 93 -12.24 -7.68 -5.22
C LEU A 93 -12.55 -8.01 -6.68
N GLN A 94 -12.39 -7.05 -7.58
CA GLN A 94 -12.63 -7.23 -9.02
C GLN A 94 -11.76 -8.35 -9.62
N VAL A 95 -10.51 -8.49 -9.15
CA VAL A 95 -9.59 -9.54 -9.63
C VAL A 95 -9.59 -10.79 -8.75
N GLY A 96 -10.51 -10.88 -7.80
CA GLY A 96 -10.64 -12.01 -6.88
C GLY A 96 -9.52 -12.13 -5.85
N ALA A 97 -8.77 -11.05 -5.61
CA ALA A 97 -7.68 -11.04 -4.63
C ALA A 97 -8.18 -10.59 -3.26
N THR A 98 -7.71 -11.28 -2.22
CA THR A 98 -7.97 -10.95 -0.80
C THR A 98 -6.64 -10.91 -0.04
N PRO A 99 -5.79 -9.91 -0.32
CA PRO A 99 -4.48 -9.84 0.31
C PRO A 99 -4.58 -9.65 1.82
N VAL A 100 -3.58 -10.16 2.54
CA VAL A 100 -3.37 -9.75 3.93
C VAL A 100 -2.94 -8.29 3.94
N LEU A 101 -3.74 -7.44 4.57
CA LEU A 101 -3.41 -6.03 4.73
C LEU A 101 -2.51 -5.87 5.96
N SER A 102 -1.35 -5.27 5.80
CA SER A 102 -0.36 -5.07 6.84
C SER A 102 -0.10 -3.58 7.04
N LEU A 103 -0.35 -3.07 8.24
CA LEU A 103 -0.09 -1.67 8.55
C LEU A 103 1.41 -1.41 8.68
N GLU A 104 1.95 -0.53 7.84
CA GLU A 104 3.33 -0.10 7.91
C GLU A 104 3.41 1.43 7.90
N LEU A 105 3.89 2.01 9.01
CA LEU A 105 3.99 3.45 9.22
C LEU A 105 5.33 3.83 9.85
N PHE A 106 5.91 4.94 9.37
CA PHE A 106 7.18 5.50 9.87
C PHE A 106 6.97 6.89 10.49
N ASN A 107 5.74 7.25 10.81
CA ASN A 107 5.38 8.56 11.34
C ASN A 107 5.78 8.67 12.82
N LYS A 108 6.65 9.62 13.11
CA LYS A 108 7.18 9.85 14.48
C LYS A 108 6.10 10.18 15.50
N LYS A 109 4.96 10.76 15.08
CA LYS A 109 3.82 11.03 15.96
C LYS A 109 3.22 9.73 16.51
N TYR A 110 3.10 8.71 15.65
CA TYR A 110 2.58 7.39 16.06
C TYR A 110 3.61 6.62 16.90
N TRP A 111 4.91 6.78 16.62
CA TRP A 111 5.96 6.16 17.42
C TRP A 111 6.07 6.74 18.84
N ALA A 112 5.63 7.98 19.04
CA ALA A 112 5.58 8.63 20.36
C ALA A 112 4.36 8.19 21.20
N MET A 113 3.40 7.50 20.60
CA MET A 113 2.20 6.99 21.29
C MET A 113 2.52 5.70 22.08
N PRO A 114 1.75 5.39 23.14
CA PRO A 114 1.79 4.06 23.74
C PRO A 114 1.56 2.98 22.67
N PRO A 115 2.41 1.93 22.58
CA PRO A 115 2.35 0.96 21.47
C PRO A 115 1.00 0.29 21.30
N LEU A 116 0.34 -0.07 22.39
CA LEU A 116 -0.99 -0.68 22.36
C LEU A 116 -2.07 0.26 21.81
N GLU A 117 -1.98 1.55 22.14
CA GLU A 117 -2.90 2.57 21.63
C GLU A 117 -2.69 2.78 20.13
N ALA A 118 -1.45 2.92 19.69
CA ALA A 118 -1.12 3.04 18.27
C ALA A 118 -1.64 1.82 17.47
N ALA A 119 -1.46 0.61 18.00
CA ALA A 119 -1.96 -0.61 17.36
C ALA A 119 -3.50 -0.67 17.30
N ARG A 120 -4.19 -0.28 18.38
CA ARG A 120 -5.67 -0.23 18.45
C ARG A 120 -6.23 0.76 17.44
N ILE A 121 -5.71 1.96 17.40
CA ILE A 121 -6.12 2.97 16.41
C ILE A 121 -5.83 2.45 15.00
N GLY A 122 -4.67 1.87 14.79
CA GLY A 122 -4.27 1.31 13.48
C GLY A 122 -5.27 0.30 12.96
N ILE A 123 -5.63 -0.72 13.75
CA ILE A 123 -6.59 -1.75 13.31
C ILE A 123 -8.00 -1.19 13.11
N GLU A 124 -8.43 -0.23 13.92
CA GLU A 124 -9.72 0.45 13.73
C GLU A 124 -9.75 1.21 12.40
N LYS A 125 -8.69 1.96 12.09
CA LYS A 125 -8.55 2.69 10.82
C LYS A 125 -8.50 1.76 9.61
N MET A 126 -7.75 0.68 9.70
CA MET A 126 -7.70 -0.35 8.65
C MET A 126 -9.10 -0.93 8.37
N LYS A 127 -9.81 -1.35 9.40
CA LYS A 127 -11.18 -1.89 9.26
C LYS A 127 -12.14 -0.88 8.67
N ALA A 128 -12.13 0.37 9.16
CA ALA A 128 -12.97 1.43 8.66
C ALA A 128 -12.70 1.75 7.18
N SER A 129 -11.43 1.81 6.78
CA SER A 129 -11.04 2.10 5.40
C SER A 129 -11.47 1.01 4.42
N VAL A 130 -11.46 -0.26 4.84
CA VAL A 130 -11.97 -1.37 4.02
C VAL A 130 -13.50 -1.34 3.95
N ALA A 131 -14.19 -1.09 5.06
CA ALA A 131 -15.65 -1.04 5.11
C ALA A 131 -16.27 0.02 4.18
N LEU A 132 -15.54 1.10 3.88
CA LEU A 132 -15.98 2.13 2.93
C LEU A 132 -16.04 1.63 1.47
N ALA A 133 -15.46 0.48 1.17
CA ALA A 133 -15.40 -0.08 -0.18
C ALA A 133 -16.37 -1.25 -0.40
N LEU A 134 -16.89 -1.80 0.68
CA LEU A 134 -17.83 -2.93 0.68
C LEU A 134 -19.27 -2.45 0.67
#